data_45d4399690944833e63dcfcbd27af2c2
#
_entry.id   45d4399690944833e63dcfcbd27af2c2
#
_cell.length_a   1.000
_cell.length_b   1.000
_cell.length_c   1.000
_cell.angle_alpha   90.00
_cell.angle_beta   90.00
_cell.angle_gamma   90.00
#
_symmetry.space_group_name_H-M   'P 1'
#
loop_
_entity.id
_entity.type
_entity.pdbx_description
1 polymer ?
#
loop_
_entity_poly.entity_id
_entity_poly.type
_entity_poly.pdbx_seq_one_letter_code
_entity_poly.pdbx_strand_id
1 'polypeptide(L)'
;MCEYNENHSRKDNTAEVTYYPENKCSGSAKKSFGTVKVTGFLLAMALVSVTSICIYDKVSSRSNSIDSAVSSTVTSQTSETVSDPIENVVEAQADYSNASKYQSIIELSSRDDALSIPEIVKKVKPSVVGISSEFSTSAVSTGTGIIMSDDGYIVTNAHVIQNTENGITERSSNVMVVLSDSTECEAEIIGADSRTDLAVIKISPDGKKLAAAEFGDSDDLMEGELAIAIGNPLGFELYGSTTCGIISALDRTITVGEYEMDLIQTDAAINPGNSGGPLLNSCGQVIGINSSKIISDYAEGLGFAIPISSAQPIIDDLIANGYVTGRPMIGISGEDINEITAKYYNLPQGVCVRFITPDSAAEYSGIEVGDIIIGLNGKSIYTMEELNKMLDEFTAGDTVNLTIYRRDTEAQFEIPLVLDESRS
;
A
#
# COMPACT_ATOMS: atom_id res chain seq x y z
N MET A 1 22.99 -58.32 40.40
CA MET A 1 22.58 -59.72 40.25
C MET A 1 21.66 -59.81 39.12
N CYS A 2 22.11 -60.63 38.16
CA CYS A 2 21.45 -61.10 36.93
C CYS A 2 21.12 -59.99 35.90
N GLU A 3 21.91 -59.75 34.90
CA GLU A 3 22.45 -60.56 33.77
C GLU A 3 21.39 -61.17 32.84
N TYR A 4 21.69 -60.92 31.54
CA TYR A 4 21.36 -61.69 30.33
C TYR A 4 20.09 -61.21 29.56
N ASN A 5 20.06 -61.07 28.22
CA ASN A 5 21.01 -61.43 27.14
C ASN A 5 20.62 -60.74 25.87
N GLU A 6 21.58 -60.52 24.99
CA GLU A 6 21.45 -60.18 23.57
C GLU A 6 20.65 -61.24 22.78
N ASN A 7 19.93 -60.80 21.70
CA ASN A 7 20.23 -61.33 20.38
C ASN A 7 19.35 -60.73 19.27
N HIS A 8 20.02 -60.13 18.30
CA HIS A 8 19.88 -60.22 16.84
C HIS A 8 18.49 -60.23 16.20
N SER A 9 18.19 -59.21 15.40
CA SER A 9 18.29 -59.43 13.93
C SER A 9 18.07 -58.13 13.14
N ARG A 10 19.07 -57.79 12.37
CA ARG A 10 18.98 -56.87 11.22
C ARG A 10 17.95 -57.41 10.25
N LYS A 11 17.00 -56.55 9.82
CA LYS A 11 16.34 -56.68 8.52
C LYS A 11 16.49 -55.36 7.78
N ASP A 12 17.31 -55.44 6.73
CA ASP A 12 17.37 -54.50 5.66
C ASP A 12 15.99 -54.42 4.98
N ASN A 13 15.41 -53.23 4.87
CA ASN A 13 14.33 -52.95 3.96
C ASN A 13 14.81 -51.86 3.03
N THR A 14 15.40 -52.32 1.92
CA THR A 14 15.53 -51.57 0.69
C THR A 14 14.14 -51.37 0.09
N ALA A 15 13.68 -50.09 0.11
CA ALA A 15 12.49 -49.71 -0.64
C ALA A 15 12.87 -49.61 -2.11
N GLU A 16 12.34 -50.52 -2.92
CA GLU A 16 12.39 -50.49 -4.38
C GLU A 16 11.64 -49.26 -4.90
N VAL A 17 12.38 -48.40 -5.59
CA VAL A 17 11.82 -47.32 -6.40
C VAL A 17 11.30 -47.95 -7.69
N THR A 18 10.00 -48.06 -7.83
CA THR A 18 9.34 -48.52 -9.08
C THR A 18 9.39 -47.40 -10.10
N TYR A 19 10.23 -47.57 -11.12
CA TYR A 19 10.20 -46.76 -12.34
C TYR A 19 9.00 -47.16 -13.18
N TYR A 20 8.13 -46.23 -13.55
CA TYR A 20 7.15 -46.41 -14.62
C TYR A 20 7.82 -46.19 -15.97
N PRO A 21 7.61 -47.06 -16.95
CA PRO A 21 8.24 -46.91 -18.26
C PRO A 21 7.56 -45.82 -19.08
N GLU A 22 8.40 -44.99 -19.71
CA GLU A 22 7.99 -44.03 -20.73
C GLU A 22 7.33 -44.75 -21.92
N ASN A 23 6.08 -44.39 -22.21
CA ASN A 23 5.41 -44.78 -23.45
C ASN A 23 6.02 -44.00 -24.63
N LYS A 24 6.86 -44.67 -25.41
CA LYS A 24 7.27 -44.22 -26.72
C LYS A 24 6.09 -44.35 -27.70
N CYS A 25 5.44 -43.25 -28.02
CA CYS A 25 4.64 -43.14 -29.23
C CYS A 25 5.53 -42.64 -30.38
N SER A 26 5.87 -43.57 -31.28
CA SER A 26 6.44 -43.28 -32.59
C SER A 26 5.36 -42.71 -33.51
N GLY A 27 5.57 -41.50 -34.01
CA GLY A 27 4.69 -40.87 -34.99
C GLY A 27 5.33 -39.61 -35.55
N SER A 28 6.25 -39.77 -36.48
CA SER A 28 6.86 -38.69 -37.26
C SER A 28 5.80 -37.93 -38.07
N ALA A 29 5.60 -36.67 -37.73
CA ALA A 29 5.13 -35.68 -38.67
C ALA A 29 5.87 -34.37 -38.43
N LYS A 30 6.96 -34.16 -39.15
CA LYS A 30 7.64 -32.88 -39.27
C LYS A 30 6.68 -31.89 -39.95
N LYS A 31 5.98 -31.06 -39.16
CA LYS A 31 5.39 -29.80 -39.66
C LYS A 31 6.48 -28.72 -39.60
N SER A 32 6.98 -28.40 -40.77
CA SER A 32 7.77 -27.21 -41.04
C SER A 32 6.97 -25.99 -40.56
N PHE A 33 7.36 -25.41 -39.42
CA PHE A 33 6.86 -24.11 -38.98
C PHE A 33 7.55 -23.02 -39.83
N GLY A 34 6.79 -22.49 -40.78
CA GLY A 34 7.31 -21.68 -41.85
C GLY A 34 7.95 -20.38 -41.37
N THR A 35 9.14 -20.15 -41.89
CA THR A 35 9.94 -18.93 -41.89
C THR A 35 9.13 -17.67 -42.25
N VAL A 36 7.97 -17.80 -42.86
CA VAL A 36 7.07 -16.71 -43.30
C VAL A 36 6.41 -15.95 -42.14
N LYS A 37 6.18 -16.58 -40.98
CA LYS A 37 5.57 -15.89 -39.83
C LYS A 37 6.54 -15.02 -39.05
N VAL A 38 7.82 -15.37 -39.00
CA VAL A 38 8.85 -14.59 -38.30
C VAL A 38 9.24 -13.35 -39.12
N THR A 39 9.32 -13.48 -40.45
CA THR A 39 9.59 -12.33 -41.33
C THR A 39 8.45 -11.33 -41.35
N GLY A 40 7.18 -11.77 -41.27
CA GLY A 40 6.03 -10.88 -41.17
C GLY A 40 5.99 -10.07 -39.88
N PHE A 41 6.37 -10.70 -38.75
CA PHE A 41 6.43 -10.00 -37.45
C PHE A 41 7.58 -8.98 -37.39
N LEU A 42 8.74 -9.31 -37.92
CA LEU A 42 9.88 -8.38 -37.99
C LEU A 42 9.61 -7.20 -38.93
N LEU A 43 8.86 -7.40 -40.02
CA LEU A 43 8.44 -6.33 -40.91
C LEU A 43 7.40 -5.41 -40.28
N ALA A 44 6.48 -5.95 -39.48
CA ALA A 44 5.50 -5.15 -38.72
C ALA A 44 6.17 -4.31 -37.63
N MET A 45 7.15 -4.84 -36.92
CA MET A 45 7.93 -4.11 -35.91
C MET A 45 8.77 -2.98 -36.54
N ALA A 46 9.36 -3.21 -37.72
CA ALA A 46 10.11 -2.18 -38.46
C ALA A 46 9.20 -1.05 -38.95
N LEU A 47 7.98 -1.35 -39.40
CA LEU A 47 6.99 -0.36 -39.81
C LEU A 47 6.52 0.52 -38.65
N VAL A 48 6.30 -0.05 -37.48
CA VAL A 48 5.92 0.71 -36.26
C VAL A 48 7.05 1.64 -35.82
N SER A 49 8.32 1.20 -35.87
CA SER A 49 9.46 2.05 -35.51
C SER A 49 9.67 3.22 -36.49
N VAL A 50 9.51 3.00 -37.79
CA VAL A 50 9.63 4.06 -38.80
C VAL A 50 8.49 5.08 -38.67
N THR A 51 7.25 4.65 -38.42
CA THR A 51 6.14 5.56 -38.20
C THR A 51 6.30 6.38 -36.94
N SER A 52 6.83 5.81 -35.86
CA SER A 52 7.12 6.54 -34.62
C SER A 52 8.20 7.61 -34.82
N ILE A 53 9.25 7.33 -35.58
CA ILE A 53 10.31 8.30 -35.90
C ILE A 53 9.75 9.45 -36.77
N CYS A 54 8.92 9.14 -37.76
CA CYS A 54 8.31 10.16 -38.63
C CYS A 54 7.33 11.07 -37.88
N ILE A 55 6.62 10.53 -36.85
CA ILE A 55 5.75 11.33 -35.98
C ILE A 55 6.57 12.22 -35.07
N TYR A 56 7.66 11.69 -34.48
CA TYR A 56 8.57 12.45 -33.64
C TYR A 56 9.22 13.63 -34.39
N ASP A 57 9.74 13.40 -35.60
CA ASP A 57 10.34 14.45 -36.42
C ASP A 57 9.31 15.54 -36.81
N LYS A 58 8.07 15.15 -37.05
CA LYS A 58 7.00 16.10 -37.43
C LYS A 58 6.49 16.91 -36.23
N VAL A 59 6.53 16.37 -35.03
CA VAL A 59 6.21 17.08 -33.77
C VAL A 59 7.39 17.98 -33.37
N SER A 60 8.63 17.51 -33.47
CA SER A 60 9.83 18.29 -33.17
C SER A 60 10.02 19.47 -34.12
N SER A 61 9.78 19.29 -35.44
CA SER A 61 9.83 20.41 -36.41
C SER A 61 8.72 21.43 -36.23
N ARG A 62 7.59 21.04 -35.60
CA ARG A 62 6.49 21.97 -35.31
C ARG A 62 6.76 22.82 -34.06
N SER A 63 7.49 22.27 -33.07
CA SER A 63 7.91 23.01 -31.86
C SER A 63 8.98 24.05 -32.21
N ASN A 64 9.94 23.73 -33.08
CA ASN A 64 10.95 24.67 -33.53
C ASN A 64 10.40 25.81 -34.41
N SER A 65 9.24 25.64 -35.08
CA SER A 65 8.60 26.71 -35.84
C SER A 65 7.79 27.67 -34.96
N ILE A 66 7.43 27.27 -33.73
CA ILE A 66 6.73 28.16 -32.79
C ILE A 66 7.73 29.06 -32.08
N ASP A 67 8.91 28.53 -31.70
CA ASP A 67 9.98 29.32 -31.07
C ASP A 67 10.60 30.36 -32.02
N SER A 68 10.66 30.10 -33.34
CA SER A 68 11.14 31.06 -34.33
C SER A 68 10.12 32.16 -34.64
N ALA A 69 8.81 31.94 -34.41
CA ALA A 69 7.79 32.95 -34.61
C ALA A 69 7.67 33.96 -33.46
N VAL A 70 8.06 33.56 -32.23
CA VAL A 70 8.04 34.43 -31.05
C VAL A 70 9.30 35.32 -30.98
N SER A 71 10.43 34.89 -31.59
CA SER A 71 11.69 35.64 -31.54
C SER A 71 11.81 36.75 -32.60
N SER A 72 10.86 36.84 -33.58
CA SER A 72 10.96 37.81 -34.69
C SER A 72 10.11 39.08 -34.50
N THR A 73 9.45 39.30 -33.35
CA THR A 73 8.59 40.47 -33.11
C THR A 73 9.20 41.50 -32.16
N VAL A 74 10.43 41.36 -31.76
CA VAL A 74 11.13 42.36 -30.92
C VAL A 74 12.45 42.74 -31.58
N THR A 75 12.39 43.44 -32.71
CA THR A 75 13.52 44.29 -33.14
C THR A 75 13.05 45.32 -34.18
N SER A 76 13.35 46.56 -33.88
CA SER A 76 13.41 47.73 -34.74
C SER A 76 12.11 48.51 -35.03
N GLN A 77 11.86 49.51 -34.23
CA GLN A 77 11.63 50.84 -34.78
C GLN A 77 12.41 51.89 -33.97
N THR A 78 13.48 52.35 -34.58
CA THR A 78 14.24 53.53 -34.16
C THR A 78 13.66 54.76 -34.81
N SER A 79 13.50 55.78 -33.97
CA SER A 79 13.61 57.20 -34.27
C SER A 79 12.67 57.83 -35.31
N GLU A 80 11.63 58.53 -34.83
CA GLU A 80 11.32 59.87 -35.30
C GLU A 80 11.00 60.77 -34.11
N THR A 81 11.75 61.84 -34.02
CA THR A 81 11.60 62.94 -33.07
C THR A 81 10.36 63.76 -33.40
N VAL A 82 9.36 63.74 -32.54
CA VAL A 82 8.32 64.77 -32.46
C VAL A 82 8.29 65.31 -31.05
N SER A 83 8.67 66.56 -30.96
CA SER A 83 8.57 67.40 -29.76
C SER A 83 7.15 67.92 -29.62
N ASP A 84 6.41 67.45 -28.63
CA ASP A 84 5.29 68.15 -28.00
C ASP A 84 5.14 67.71 -26.54
N PRO A 85 4.64 68.56 -25.62
CA PRO A 85 4.89 68.49 -24.22
C PRO A 85 4.08 67.37 -23.56
N ILE A 86 4.77 66.56 -22.76
CA ILE A 86 4.21 65.50 -21.92
C ILE A 86 3.35 66.15 -20.84
N GLU A 87 2.05 66.14 -21.02
CA GLU A 87 1.10 66.25 -19.95
C GLU A 87 1.21 64.98 -19.06
N ASN A 88 1.36 65.22 -17.78
CA ASN A 88 1.40 64.32 -16.65
C ASN A 88 0.80 62.94 -16.90
N VAL A 89 1.63 61.96 -17.23
CA VAL A 89 1.33 60.56 -16.91
C VAL A 89 1.50 60.43 -15.41
N VAL A 90 0.41 60.47 -14.67
CA VAL A 90 0.36 60.00 -13.28
C VAL A 90 0.70 58.54 -13.34
N GLU A 91 1.95 58.17 -13.04
CA GLU A 91 2.30 56.82 -12.64
C GLU A 91 1.32 56.48 -11.50
N ALA A 92 0.35 55.61 -11.78
CA ALA A 92 -0.42 54.93 -10.80
C ALA A 92 0.59 54.06 -10.01
N GLN A 93 1.24 54.64 -9.01
CA GLN A 93 1.91 53.86 -7.98
C GLN A 93 0.83 53.01 -7.39
N ALA A 94 0.87 51.72 -7.74
CA ALA A 94 0.05 50.73 -7.05
C ALA A 94 0.35 50.89 -5.57
N ASP A 95 -0.65 51.33 -4.82
CA ASP A 95 -0.57 51.49 -3.38
C ASP A 95 -0.53 50.09 -2.73
N TYR A 96 0.68 49.60 -2.52
CA TYR A 96 0.95 48.34 -1.80
C TYR A 96 0.68 48.44 -0.30
N SER A 97 0.18 49.60 0.20
CA SER A 97 -0.15 49.76 1.61
C SER A 97 -1.32 48.87 2.08
N ASN A 98 -2.08 48.28 1.14
CA ASN A 98 -3.15 47.32 1.44
C ASN A 98 -2.70 45.86 1.27
N ALA A 99 -1.44 45.56 0.94
CA ALA A 99 -0.94 44.19 0.85
C ALA A 99 -0.99 43.45 2.18
N SER A 100 -1.04 44.16 3.30
CA SER A 100 -1.21 43.59 4.65
C SER A 100 -2.66 43.17 4.98
N LYS A 101 -3.62 43.36 4.05
CA LYS A 101 -5.01 42.94 4.27
C LYS A 101 -5.33 41.52 3.75
N TYR A 102 -4.45 40.97 2.99
CA TYR A 102 -4.59 39.57 2.55
C TYR A 102 -3.66 38.73 3.42
N GLN A 103 -4.21 38.04 4.41
CA GLN A 103 -3.49 36.99 5.12
C GLN A 103 -2.99 36.00 4.08
N SER A 104 -1.70 35.66 4.12
CA SER A 104 -1.18 34.59 3.29
C SER A 104 -1.90 33.29 3.67
N ILE A 105 -2.11 32.39 2.71
CA ILE A 105 -2.73 31.07 2.94
C ILE A 105 -2.01 30.33 4.07
N ILE A 106 -0.74 30.60 4.31
CA ILE A 106 0.09 30.04 5.39
C ILE A 106 -0.29 30.57 6.78
N GLU A 107 -0.90 31.77 6.88
CA GLU A 107 -1.34 32.34 8.15
C GLU A 107 -2.74 31.90 8.61
N LEU A 108 -3.47 31.15 7.76
CA LEU A 108 -4.82 30.66 8.07
C LEU A 108 -4.83 29.49 9.07
N SER A 109 -3.71 28.88 9.36
CA SER A 109 -3.56 27.77 10.30
C SER A 109 -2.63 28.08 11.48
N SER A 110 -2.48 29.35 11.89
CA SER A 110 -1.61 29.68 13.00
C SER A 110 -2.26 29.29 14.34
N ARG A 111 -1.95 28.06 14.78
CA ARG A 111 -1.90 27.82 16.22
C ARG A 111 -0.77 28.66 16.77
N ASP A 112 -0.89 29.18 17.99
CA ASP A 112 0.11 30.07 18.63
C ASP A 112 1.51 29.40 18.74
N ASP A 113 1.61 28.09 18.53
CA ASP A 113 2.80 27.22 18.58
C ASP A 113 3.24 26.69 17.21
N ALA A 114 2.68 27.18 16.09
CA ALA A 114 3.02 26.74 14.74
C ALA A 114 4.49 27.04 14.38
N LEU A 115 5.17 26.03 13.82
CA LEU A 115 6.54 26.10 13.34
C LEU A 115 6.57 26.34 11.83
N SER A 116 7.67 26.92 11.32
CA SER A 116 7.91 26.93 9.88
C SER A 116 8.24 25.52 9.36
N ILE A 117 7.95 25.24 8.07
CA ILE A 117 8.23 23.94 7.46
C ILE A 117 9.69 23.48 7.68
N PRO A 118 10.74 24.32 7.50
CA PRO A 118 12.11 23.92 7.80
C PRO A 118 12.37 23.54 9.27
N GLU A 119 11.69 24.20 10.21
CA GLU A 119 11.79 23.88 11.64
C GLU A 119 11.11 22.54 11.95
N ILE A 120 9.92 22.27 11.37
CA ILE A 120 9.23 20.99 11.49
C ILE A 120 10.11 19.86 10.95
N VAL A 121 10.65 20.01 9.75
CA VAL A 121 11.53 19.01 9.14
C VAL A 121 12.76 18.76 10.01
N LYS A 122 13.41 19.81 10.50
CA LYS A 122 14.57 19.67 11.39
C LYS A 122 14.24 18.97 12.71
N LYS A 123 13.04 19.25 13.28
CA LYS A 123 12.55 18.63 14.51
C LYS A 123 12.29 17.15 14.32
N VAL A 124 11.59 16.75 13.24
CA VAL A 124 11.02 15.42 13.08
C VAL A 124 11.93 14.47 12.30
N LYS A 125 12.77 14.95 11.38
CA LYS A 125 13.63 14.10 10.55
C LYS A 125 14.47 13.09 11.35
N PRO A 126 15.00 13.37 12.56
CA PRO A 126 15.70 12.38 13.38
C PRO A 126 14.83 11.18 13.84
N SER A 127 13.49 11.34 13.86
CA SER A 127 12.53 10.31 14.23
C SER A 127 12.04 9.48 13.03
N VAL A 128 12.45 9.83 11.81
CA VAL A 128 12.06 9.14 10.57
C VAL A 128 13.18 8.23 10.11
N VAL A 129 12.86 6.98 9.80
CA VAL A 129 13.83 5.95 9.41
C VAL A 129 13.48 5.38 8.04
N GLY A 130 14.50 4.93 7.33
CA GLY A 130 14.32 4.08 6.15
C GLY A 130 14.18 2.62 6.54
N ILE A 131 13.33 1.88 5.84
CA ILE A 131 13.14 0.45 6.04
C ILE A 131 13.40 -0.28 4.73
N SER A 132 14.15 -1.38 4.79
CA SER A 132 14.34 -2.33 3.69
C SER A 132 14.01 -3.72 4.20
N SER A 133 13.16 -4.42 3.49
CA SER A 133 12.66 -5.75 3.87
C SER A 133 12.95 -6.74 2.76
N GLU A 134 13.54 -7.88 3.10
CA GLU A 134 13.87 -8.96 2.17
C GLU A 134 12.89 -10.12 2.36
N PHE A 135 12.41 -10.69 1.25
CA PHE A 135 11.49 -11.83 1.22
C PHE A 135 12.20 -13.08 0.70
N SER A 136 11.63 -14.25 0.97
CA SER A 136 12.22 -15.55 0.55
C SER A 136 12.39 -15.65 -0.97
N THR A 137 11.58 -14.93 -1.74
CA THR A 137 11.66 -14.83 -3.21
C THR A 137 12.79 -13.94 -3.71
N SER A 138 13.65 -13.39 -2.83
CA SER A 138 14.65 -12.35 -3.11
C SER A 138 14.02 -11.02 -3.59
N ALA A 139 12.73 -10.85 -3.40
CA ALA A 139 12.09 -9.54 -3.56
C ALA A 139 12.49 -8.63 -2.39
N VAL A 140 12.65 -7.34 -2.68
CA VAL A 140 12.97 -6.31 -1.69
C VAL A 140 11.86 -5.27 -1.70
N SER A 141 11.30 -4.98 -0.54
CA SER A 141 10.41 -3.84 -0.31
C SER A 141 11.17 -2.73 0.41
N THR A 142 10.85 -1.50 0.08
CA THR A 142 11.43 -0.32 0.77
C THR A 142 10.32 0.61 1.21
N GLY A 143 10.49 1.22 2.38
CA GLY A 143 9.55 2.15 2.96
C GLY A 143 10.18 3.05 4.02
N THR A 144 9.32 3.63 4.80
CA THR A 144 9.66 4.55 5.89
C THR A 144 9.05 4.06 7.20
N GLY A 145 9.65 4.43 8.32
CA GLY A 145 9.11 4.19 9.65
C GLY A 145 9.24 5.41 10.54
N ILE A 146 8.51 5.41 11.65
CA ILE A 146 8.47 6.46 12.65
C ILE A 146 8.91 5.88 13.98
N ILE A 147 9.99 6.39 14.57
CA ILE A 147 10.45 6.00 15.90
C ILE A 147 9.43 6.51 16.92
N MET A 148 8.81 5.59 17.66
CA MET A 148 7.78 5.91 18.66
C MET A 148 8.37 6.07 20.06
N SER A 149 9.48 5.41 20.36
CA SER A 149 10.05 5.38 21.69
C SER A 149 11.57 5.33 21.65
N ASP A 150 12.21 5.75 22.75
CA ASP A 150 13.66 5.77 22.90
C ASP A 150 14.29 4.37 23.06
N ASP A 151 13.46 3.36 23.35
CA ASP A 151 13.85 1.95 23.44
C ASP A 151 13.71 1.18 22.12
N GLY A 152 13.34 1.87 21.00
CA GLY A 152 13.47 1.37 19.65
C GLY A 152 12.21 0.84 18.97
N TYR A 153 11.01 1.06 19.50
CA TYR A 153 9.78 0.76 18.76
C TYR A 153 9.58 1.72 17.60
N ILE A 154 9.21 1.16 16.46
CA ILE A 154 9.00 1.87 15.20
C ILE A 154 7.69 1.41 14.59
N VAL A 155 6.81 2.35 14.22
CA VAL A 155 5.61 2.06 13.43
C VAL A 155 5.90 2.26 11.95
N THR A 156 5.31 1.42 11.11
CA THR A 156 5.36 1.47 9.65
C THR A 156 4.09 0.85 9.06
N ASN A 157 4.00 0.74 7.72
CA ASN A 157 2.92 -0.01 7.09
C ASN A 157 3.22 -1.52 7.04
N ALA A 158 2.16 -2.33 7.08
CA ALA A 158 2.29 -3.79 6.98
C ALA A 158 2.88 -4.21 5.62
N HIS A 159 2.46 -3.58 4.51
CA HIS A 159 2.98 -3.90 3.18
C HIS A 159 4.49 -3.61 2.99
N VAL A 160 5.11 -2.84 3.89
CA VAL A 160 6.57 -2.63 3.88
C VAL A 160 7.31 -3.88 4.33
N ILE A 161 6.73 -4.66 5.27
CA ILE A 161 7.34 -5.84 5.90
C ILE A 161 6.62 -7.15 5.62
N GLN A 162 5.52 -7.10 4.86
CA GLN A 162 4.71 -8.24 4.46
C GLN A 162 4.37 -8.15 2.98
N ASN A 163 4.31 -9.31 2.30
CA ASN A 163 3.79 -9.44 0.96
C ASN A 163 2.62 -10.43 0.96
N THR A 164 1.49 -10.05 0.36
CA THR A 164 0.31 -10.91 0.25
C THR A 164 0.07 -11.22 -1.22
N GLU A 165 0.27 -12.48 -1.62
CA GLU A 165 -0.05 -12.98 -2.95
C GLU A 165 -1.02 -14.15 -2.85
N ASN A 166 -2.09 -14.11 -3.65
CA ASN A 166 -3.11 -15.17 -3.72
C ASN A 166 -3.71 -15.56 -2.34
N GLY A 167 -3.86 -14.59 -1.44
CA GLY A 167 -4.38 -14.80 -0.09
C GLY A 167 -3.38 -15.43 0.89
N ILE A 168 -2.12 -15.56 0.50
CA ILE A 168 -1.03 -16.04 1.38
C ILE A 168 -0.16 -14.83 1.73
N THR A 169 -0.07 -14.54 3.04
CA THR A 169 0.80 -13.49 3.55
C THR A 169 2.14 -14.05 3.95
N GLU A 170 3.21 -13.56 3.30
CA GLU A 170 4.59 -13.83 3.64
C GLU A 170 5.16 -12.66 4.45
N ARG A 171 5.70 -12.93 5.64
CA ARG A 171 6.48 -11.95 6.40
C ARG A 171 7.90 -11.89 5.87
N SER A 172 8.48 -10.70 5.89
CA SER A 172 9.89 -10.50 5.55
C SER A 172 10.80 -11.40 6.39
N SER A 173 11.80 -11.99 5.75
CA SER A 173 12.82 -12.81 6.41
C SER A 173 13.90 -11.97 7.09
N ASN A 174 14.08 -10.74 6.66
CA ASN A 174 15.05 -9.79 7.22
C ASN A 174 14.54 -8.35 7.05
N VAL A 175 14.57 -7.57 8.12
CA VAL A 175 14.19 -6.15 8.12
C VAL A 175 15.39 -5.33 8.57
N MET A 176 15.84 -4.43 7.71
CA MET A 176 16.92 -3.49 7.98
C MET A 176 16.36 -2.08 8.11
N VAL A 177 16.72 -1.41 9.19
CA VAL A 177 16.35 -0.02 9.48
C VAL A 177 17.58 0.87 9.33
N VAL A 178 17.43 1.96 8.60
CA VAL A 178 18.47 2.98 8.43
C VAL A 178 18.05 4.26 9.14
N LEU A 179 18.82 4.63 10.15
CA LEU A 179 18.61 5.84 10.95
C LEU A 179 19.05 7.10 10.19
N SER A 180 18.68 8.27 10.71
CA SER A 180 18.98 9.59 10.12
C SER A 180 20.50 9.89 10.06
N ASP A 181 21.31 9.20 10.86
CA ASP A 181 22.78 9.28 10.84
C ASP A 181 23.44 8.23 9.94
N SER A 182 22.64 7.54 9.11
CA SER A 182 23.03 6.42 8.25
C SER A 182 23.50 5.17 9.00
N THR A 183 23.17 5.04 10.28
CA THR A 183 23.39 3.79 11.01
C THR A 183 22.37 2.76 10.55
N GLU A 184 22.84 1.57 10.22
CA GLU A 184 22.01 0.41 9.88
C GLU A 184 21.78 -0.44 11.13
N CYS A 185 20.54 -0.81 11.38
CA CYS A 185 20.12 -1.65 12.50
C CYS A 185 19.22 -2.76 11.97
N GLU A 186 19.47 -4.00 12.38
CA GLU A 186 18.54 -5.11 12.18
C GLU A 186 17.33 -4.93 13.07
N ALA A 187 16.13 -5.19 12.56
CA ALA A 187 14.88 -5.01 13.29
C ALA A 187 14.13 -6.32 13.44
N GLU A 188 13.53 -6.51 14.61
CA GLU A 188 12.57 -7.57 14.91
C GLU A 188 11.16 -7.12 14.54
N ILE A 189 10.37 -7.97 13.89
CA ILE A 189 8.96 -7.74 13.65
C ILE A 189 8.18 -8.07 14.92
N ILE A 190 7.59 -7.07 15.55
CA ILE A 190 6.78 -7.24 16.77
C ILE A 190 5.37 -7.71 16.42
N GLY A 191 4.74 -7.05 15.47
CA GLY A 191 3.41 -7.42 14.97
C GLY A 191 3.07 -6.67 13.69
N ALA A 192 2.09 -7.20 12.95
CA ALA A 192 1.59 -6.56 11.75
C ALA A 192 0.13 -6.92 11.53
N ASP A 193 -0.62 -6.00 10.95
CA ASP A 193 -2.02 -6.11 10.63
C ASP A 193 -2.26 -5.70 9.17
N SER A 194 -2.50 -6.69 8.33
CA SER A 194 -2.72 -6.48 6.90
C SER A 194 -4.03 -5.73 6.59
N ARG A 195 -5.00 -5.77 7.51
CA ARG A 195 -6.30 -5.14 7.36
C ARG A 195 -6.22 -3.61 7.45
N THR A 196 -5.47 -3.10 8.43
CA THR A 196 -5.25 -1.66 8.62
C THR A 196 -3.96 -1.16 7.99
N ASP A 197 -3.20 -2.06 7.37
CA ASP A 197 -1.88 -1.76 6.79
C ASP A 197 -0.90 -1.15 7.81
N LEU A 198 -0.96 -1.58 9.07
CA LEU A 198 -0.07 -1.15 10.16
C LEU A 198 0.87 -2.26 10.60
N ALA A 199 2.08 -1.90 10.97
CA ALA A 199 3.06 -2.81 11.55
C ALA A 199 3.93 -2.11 12.59
N VAL A 200 4.41 -2.88 13.55
CA VAL A 200 5.39 -2.47 14.55
C VAL A 200 6.62 -3.34 14.44
N ILE A 201 7.77 -2.70 14.34
CA ILE A 201 9.08 -3.34 14.38
C ILE A 201 9.90 -2.75 15.54
N LYS A 202 10.95 -3.45 15.96
CA LYS A 202 11.81 -3.01 17.06
C LYS A 202 13.28 -3.15 16.69
N ILE A 203 14.05 -2.08 16.91
CA ILE A 203 15.52 -2.11 16.84
C ILE A 203 16.13 -2.07 18.23
N SER A 204 17.36 -2.56 18.34
CA SER A 204 18.17 -2.35 19.55
C SER A 204 18.91 -1.02 19.43
N PRO A 205 18.74 -0.07 20.37
CA PRO A 205 19.40 1.23 20.30
C PRO A 205 20.92 1.17 20.56
N ASP A 206 21.45 0.04 21.07
CA ASP A 206 22.88 -0.19 21.36
C ASP A 206 23.58 0.97 22.10
N GLY A 207 22.85 1.59 23.04
CA GLY A 207 23.33 2.73 23.83
C GLY A 207 23.20 4.09 23.14
N LYS A 208 22.66 4.16 21.93
CA LYS A 208 22.27 5.42 21.27
C LYS A 208 20.95 5.92 21.84
N LYS A 209 20.82 7.23 21.99
CA LYS A 209 19.54 7.85 22.29
C LYS A 209 18.77 8.06 20.99
N LEU A 210 17.70 7.31 20.81
CA LEU A 210 16.79 7.51 19.69
C LEU A 210 15.91 8.74 19.89
N ALA A 211 15.57 9.43 18.81
CA ALA A 211 14.66 10.57 18.83
C ALA A 211 13.25 10.04 18.55
N ALA A 212 12.42 9.89 19.56
CA ALA A 212 11.02 9.56 19.38
C ALA A 212 10.26 10.76 18.79
N ALA A 213 9.30 10.47 17.89
CA ALA A 213 8.38 11.47 17.36
C ALA A 213 7.36 11.91 18.41
N GLU A 214 6.84 13.11 18.27
CA GLU A 214 5.66 13.55 19.00
C GLU A 214 4.41 13.20 18.19
N PHE A 215 3.43 12.58 18.84
CA PHE A 215 2.15 12.24 18.24
C PHE A 215 1.10 13.29 18.62
N GLY A 216 0.29 13.68 17.63
CA GLY A 216 -0.83 14.59 17.79
C GLY A 216 -2.15 13.85 17.95
N ASP A 217 -3.24 14.59 17.76
CA ASP A 217 -4.60 14.07 17.73
C ASP A 217 -5.16 14.30 16.33
N SER A 218 -5.57 13.23 15.63
CA SER A 218 -6.16 13.35 14.29
C SER A 218 -7.64 13.70 14.32
N ASP A 219 -8.32 13.53 15.44
CA ASP A 219 -9.75 13.85 15.59
C ASP A 219 -9.99 15.37 15.72
N ASP A 220 -8.94 16.12 16.08
CA ASP A 220 -8.97 17.60 16.17
C ASP A 220 -8.63 18.30 14.84
N LEU A 221 -8.37 17.55 13.76
CA LEU A 221 -7.97 18.11 12.47
C LEU A 221 -9.13 18.82 11.76
N MET A 222 -8.76 19.81 10.95
CA MET A 222 -9.68 20.51 10.07
C MET A 222 -9.17 20.50 8.62
N GLU A 223 -10.09 20.40 7.67
CA GLU A 223 -9.77 20.56 6.25
C GLU A 223 -9.10 21.94 6.02
N GLY A 224 -8.04 21.95 5.21
CA GLY A 224 -7.23 23.14 4.93
C GLY A 224 -6.03 23.35 5.85
N GLU A 225 -5.87 22.57 6.94
CA GLU A 225 -4.67 22.62 7.77
C GLU A 225 -3.42 22.14 7.00
N LEU A 226 -2.25 22.66 7.39
CA LEU A 226 -0.97 22.26 6.81
C LEU A 226 -0.71 20.76 7.05
N ALA A 227 -0.35 20.06 5.99
CA ALA A 227 0.06 18.67 6.00
C ALA A 227 1.48 18.54 5.44
N ILE A 228 2.39 17.89 6.17
CA ILE A 228 3.76 17.65 5.74
C ILE A 228 4.03 16.15 5.80
N ALA A 229 4.43 15.55 4.68
CA ALA A 229 4.87 14.16 4.63
C ALA A 229 6.39 14.07 4.54
N ILE A 230 7.00 13.17 5.33
CA ILE A 230 8.44 12.88 5.28
C ILE A 230 8.62 11.40 5.01
N GLY A 231 9.59 11.06 4.13
CA GLY A 231 9.90 9.67 3.84
C GLY A 231 11.12 9.47 2.95
N ASN A 232 11.30 8.25 2.45
CA ASN A 232 12.44 7.81 1.66
C ASN A 232 12.00 7.28 0.29
N PRO A 233 11.40 8.12 -0.59
CA PRO A 233 10.93 7.67 -1.88
C PRO A 233 12.09 7.09 -2.71
N LEU A 234 11.82 5.96 -3.39
CA LEU A 234 12.76 5.29 -4.29
C LEU A 234 14.05 4.76 -3.62
N GLY A 235 14.04 4.56 -2.28
CA GLY A 235 15.16 4.00 -1.53
C GLY A 235 16.05 5.05 -0.85
N PHE A 236 17.22 4.60 -0.37
CA PHE A 236 18.09 5.41 0.50
C PHE A 236 18.76 6.61 -0.18
N GLU A 237 18.76 6.68 -1.53
CA GLU A 237 19.33 7.80 -2.28
C GLU A 237 18.55 9.12 -2.06
N LEU A 238 17.24 9.02 -1.78
CA LEU A 238 16.35 10.17 -1.53
C LEU A 238 15.91 10.25 -0.07
N TYR A 239 16.75 9.81 0.86
CA TYR A 239 16.47 9.78 2.29
C TYR A 239 15.98 11.13 2.82
N GLY A 240 14.84 11.11 3.54
CA GLY A 240 14.26 12.28 4.19
C GLY A 240 13.69 13.30 3.22
N SER A 241 13.19 12.85 2.06
CA SER A 241 12.40 13.70 1.17
C SER A 241 11.16 14.20 1.89
N THR A 242 10.86 15.48 1.68
CA THR A 242 9.73 16.16 2.33
C THR A 242 8.81 16.71 1.26
N THR A 243 7.51 16.43 1.39
CA THR A 243 6.44 17.04 0.60
C THR A 243 5.49 17.79 1.52
N CYS A 244 4.80 18.80 1.02
CA CYS A 244 3.82 19.55 1.79
C CYS A 244 2.58 19.84 0.94
N GLY A 245 1.47 19.97 1.63
CA GLY A 245 0.16 20.27 1.12
C GLY A 245 -0.77 20.65 2.27
N ILE A 246 -2.03 20.29 2.14
CA ILE A 246 -3.06 20.51 3.14
C ILE A 246 -3.79 19.20 3.47
N ILE A 247 -4.52 19.19 4.56
CA ILE A 247 -5.58 18.21 4.80
C ILE A 247 -6.72 18.53 3.82
N SER A 248 -6.89 17.67 2.81
CA SER A 248 -7.86 17.89 1.73
C SER A 248 -9.26 17.42 2.10
N ALA A 249 -9.35 16.36 2.92
CA ALA A 249 -10.58 15.83 3.50
C ALA A 249 -10.27 14.93 4.69
N LEU A 250 -11.27 14.74 5.54
CA LEU A 250 -11.26 13.80 6.67
C LEU A 250 -12.32 12.73 6.46
N ASP A 251 -12.23 11.63 7.21
CA ASP A 251 -13.19 10.52 7.21
C ASP A 251 -13.51 10.00 5.79
N ARG A 252 -12.47 9.88 4.95
CA ARG A 252 -12.64 9.29 3.62
C ARG A 252 -12.65 7.78 3.73
N THR A 253 -13.85 7.17 3.73
CA THR A 253 -14.00 5.73 3.65
C THR A 253 -13.57 5.25 2.27
N ILE A 254 -12.49 4.46 2.21
CA ILE A 254 -11.92 3.89 0.99
C ILE A 254 -11.77 2.40 1.17
N THR A 255 -12.18 1.63 0.16
CA THR A 255 -11.95 0.18 0.13
C THR A 255 -10.50 -0.08 -0.28
N VAL A 256 -9.74 -0.73 0.60
CA VAL A 256 -8.36 -1.16 0.37
C VAL A 256 -8.31 -2.68 0.42
N GLY A 257 -8.19 -3.31 -0.75
CA GLY A 257 -8.35 -4.76 -0.86
C GLY A 257 -9.79 -5.17 -0.55
N GLU A 258 -9.99 -5.87 0.56
CA GLU A 258 -11.30 -6.40 0.99
C GLU A 258 -11.87 -5.65 2.22
N TYR A 259 -11.27 -4.53 2.63
CA TYR A 259 -11.63 -3.81 3.85
C TYR A 259 -11.86 -2.33 3.59
N GLU A 260 -12.85 -1.76 4.26
CA GLU A 260 -13.08 -0.31 4.32
C GLU A 260 -12.16 0.31 5.39
N MET A 261 -11.56 1.46 5.05
CA MET A 261 -10.71 2.24 5.95
C MET A 261 -11.11 3.71 5.89
N ASP A 262 -11.24 4.35 7.04
CA ASP A 262 -11.41 5.81 7.15
C ASP A 262 -10.04 6.47 7.19
N LEU A 263 -9.79 7.39 6.26
CA LEU A 263 -8.47 7.93 5.97
C LEU A 263 -8.48 9.46 5.94
N ILE A 264 -7.32 10.02 6.26
CA ILE A 264 -7.00 11.43 5.99
C ILE A 264 -6.60 11.53 4.51
N GLN A 265 -7.26 12.42 3.76
CA GLN A 265 -6.86 12.78 2.41
C GLN A 265 -5.97 14.03 2.43
N THR A 266 -4.89 14.04 1.66
CA THR A 266 -3.98 15.18 1.50
C THR A 266 -3.55 15.35 0.04
N ASP A 267 -3.21 16.56 -0.36
CA ASP A 267 -2.56 16.86 -1.64
C ASP A 267 -1.02 16.92 -1.52
N ALA A 268 -0.47 16.73 -0.31
CA ALA A 268 0.95 16.45 -0.14
C ALA A 268 1.29 15.16 -0.91
N ALA A 269 2.33 15.20 -1.75
CA ALA A 269 2.66 14.06 -2.61
C ALA A 269 3.04 12.82 -1.79
N ILE A 270 2.19 11.79 -1.84
CA ILE A 270 2.43 10.47 -1.28
C ILE A 270 2.82 9.54 -2.43
N ASN A 271 3.99 8.91 -2.33
CA ASN A 271 4.56 8.05 -3.37
C ASN A 271 5.17 6.79 -2.74
N PRO A 272 5.42 5.72 -3.52
CA PRO A 272 6.20 4.59 -3.03
C PRO A 272 7.50 5.04 -2.38
N GLY A 273 7.73 4.58 -1.14
CA GLY A 273 8.89 4.92 -0.31
C GLY A 273 8.59 5.90 0.83
N ASN A 274 7.55 6.75 0.78
CA ASN A 274 7.11 7.46 2.00
C ASN A 274 5.99 6.74 2.76
N SER A 275 5.57 5.56 2.27
CA SER A 275 4.70 4.63 3.01
C SER A 275 5.31 4.27 4.36
N GLY A 276 4.51 4.32 5.41
CA GLY A 276 4.92 4.09 6.80
C GLY A 276 5.56 5.31 7.46
N GLY A 277 5.82 6.38 6.71
CA GLY A 277 6.32 7.65 7.22
C GLY A 277 5.21 8.55 7.78
N PRO A 278 5.58 9.62 8.52
CA PRO A 278 4.62 10.50 9.15
C PRO A 278 3.94 11.45 8.17
N LEU A 279 2.65 11.69 8.39
CA LEU A 279 1.95 12.92 8.05
C LEU A 279 1.95 13.82 9.29
N LEU A 280 2.39 15.08 9.14
CA LEU A 280 2.63 15.99 10.25
C LEU A 280 1.75 17.24 10.15
N ASN A 281 1.34 17.77 11.31
CA ASN A 281 0.68 19.07 11.43
C ASN A 281 1.69 20.23 11.52
N SER A 282 1.18 21.46 11.68
CA SER A 282 1.97 22.69 11.81
C SER A 282 2.85 22.77 13.08
N CYS A 283 2.63 21.91 14.08
CA CYS A 283 3.44 21.80 15.29
C CYS A 283 4.55 20.73 15.18
N GLY A 284 4.58 20.00 14.03
CA GLY A 284 5.49 18.88 13.82
C GLY A 284 5.12 17.65 14.62
N GLN A 285 3.84 17.44 14.87
CA GLN A 285 3.29 16.25 15.50
C GLN A 285 2.75 15.30 14.43
N VAL A 286 2.91 13.99 14.64
CA VAL A 286 2.39 12.95 13.76
C VAL A 286 0.87 12.86 13.92
N ILE A 287 0.14 13.15 12.84
CA ILE A 287 -1.33 13.10 12.78
C ILE A 287 -1.82 11.91 11.93
N GLY A 288 -0.91 11.27 11.20
CA GLY A 288 -1.24 10.09 10.40
C GLY A 288 0.01 9.37 9.91
N ILE A 289 -0.21 8.15 9.40
CA ILE A 289 0.81 7.29 8.81
C ILE A 289 0.51 7.18 7.31
N ASN A 290 1.43 7.68 6.48
CA ASN A 290 1.25 7.70 5.03
C ASN A 290 1.17 6.29 4.45
N SER A 291 0.26 6.03 3.49
CA SER A 291 0.20 4.77 2.75
C SER A 291 0.05 5.01 1.26
N SER A 292 1.05 4.59 0.47
CA SER A 292 1.01 4.67 -0.99
C SER A 292 0.24 3.52 -1.63
N LYS A 293 -0.08 2.45 -0.88
CA LYS A 293 -0.87 1.31 -1.35
C LYS A 293 -2.31 1.71 -1.73
N ILE A 294 -2.79 2.80 -1.14
CA ILE A 294 -4.17 3.29 -1.27
C ILE A 294 -4.34 4.16 -2.54
N ILE A 295 -3.23 4.51 -3.20
CA ILE A 295 -3.27 5.39 -4.38
C ILE A 295 -3.77 4.60 -5.59
N SER A 296 -4.86 5.06 -6.18
CA SER A 296 -5.32 4.59 -7.49
C SER A 296 -4.39 5.11 -8.58
N ASP A 297 -3.96 4.25 -9.51
CA ASP A 297 -3.10 4.56 -10.67
C ASP A 297 -3.63 5.69 -11.58
N TYR A 298 -4.81 6.22 -11.30
CA TYR A 298 -5.53 7.19 -12.13
C TYR A 298 -5.75 8.56 -11.49
N ALA A 299 -5.24 8.81 -10.28
CA ALA A 299 -5.53 10.06 -9.56
C ALA A 299 -4.25 10.74 -9.04
N GLU A 300 -3.62 11.56 -9.89
CA GLU A 300 -2.54 12.45 -9.44
C GLU A 300 -3.07 13.49 -8.43
N GLY A 301 -2.31 13.74 -7.36
CA GLY A 301 -2.65 14.74 -6.35
C GLY A 301 -3.61 14.26 -5.24
N LEU A 302 -3.88 12.96 -5.17
CA LEU A 302 -4.57 12.33 -4.05
C LEU A 302 -3.60 11.50 -3.22
N GLY A 303 -3.30 11.93 -2.01
CA GLY A 303 -2.54 11.19 -1.01
C GLY A 303 -3.44 10.78 0.15
N PHE A 304 -3.09 9.68 0.82
CA PHE A 304 -3.84 9.16 1.95
C PHE A 304 -2.92 8.80 3.11
N ALA A 305 -3.42 9.01 4.32
CA ALA A 305 -2.75 8.59 5.55
C ALA A 305 -3.76 7.97 6.51
N ILE A 306 -3.31 6.97 7.26
CA ILE A 306 -4.08 6.33 8.34
C ILE A 306 -4.09 7.29 9.52
N PRO A 307 -5.27 7.73 10.04
CA PRO A 307 -5.36 8.64 11.17
C PRO A 307 -4.66 8.07 12.40
N ILE A 308 -3.90 8.90 13.12
CA ILE A 308 -3.14 8.40 14.28
C ILE A 308 -4.04 7.96 15.44
N SER A 309 -5.18 8.63 15.64
CA SER A 309 -6.14 8.25 16.69
C SER A 309 -6.75 6.86 16.45
N SER A 310 -7.01 6.51 15.17
CA SER A 310 -7.43 5.15 14.79
C SER A 310 -6.29 4.14 14.83
N ALA A 311 -5.06 4.54 14.55
CA ALA A 311 -3.89 3.68 14.54
C ALA A 311 -3.42 3.30 15.97
N GLN A 312 -3.54 4.22 16.93
CA GLN A 312 -2.99 4.03 18.28
C GLN A 312 -3.45 2.74 18.98
N PRO A 313 -4.77 2.40 19.07
CA PRO A 313 -5.20 1.17 19.73
C PRO A 313 -4.68 -0.09 19.02
N ILE A 314 -4.53 -0.04 17.70
CA ILE A 314 -3.99 -1.13 16.90
C ILE A 314 -2.49 -1.30 17.19
N ILE A 315 -1.74 -0.21 17.23
CA ILE A 315 -0.31 -0.22 17.58
C ILE A 315 -0.10 -0.79 18.99
N ASP A 316 -0.94 -0.39 19.94
CA ASP A 316 -0.87 -0.89 21.32
C ASP A 316 -1.09 -2.41 21.39
N ASP A 317 -2.08 -2.92 20.63
CA ASP A 317 -2.34 -4.37 20.52
C ASP A 317 -1.18 -5.11 19.84
N LEU A 318 -0.61 -4.56 18.76
CA LEU A 318 0.54 -5.15 18.08
C LEU A 318 1.76 -5.23 19.01
N ILE A 319 1.99 -4.21 19.83
CA ILE A 319 3.09 -4.23 20.82
C ILE A 319 2.83 -5.26 21.93
N ALA A 320 1.61 -5.32 22.43
CA ALA A 320 1.27 -6.18 23.58
C ALA A 320 1.12 -7.65 23.18
N ASN A 321 0.53 -7.95 22.02
CA ASN A 321 0.05 -9.27 21.65
C ASN A 321 0.68 -9.81 20.35
N GLY A 322 1.27 -8.93 19.52
CA GLY A 322 1.79 -9.27 18.18
C GLY A 322 0.73 -9.30 17.08
N TYR A 323 -0.54 -9.11 17.42
CA TYR A 323 -1.69 -9.07 16.53
C TYR A 323 -2.82 -8.24 17.18
N VAL A 324 -3.86 -7.88 16.38
CA VAL A 324 -5.03 -7.13 16.89
C VAL A 324 -6.03 -8.09 17.51
N THR A 325 -6.29 -7.92 18.80
CA THR A 325 -7.15 -8.83 19.57
C THR A 325 -8.63 -8.69 19.26
N GLY A 326 -9.39 -9.76 19.44
CA GLY A 326 -10.85 -9.79 19.33
C GLY A 326 -11.39 -9.80 17.90
N ARG A 327 -10.57 -9.69 16.87
CA ARG A 327 -11.02 -9.70 15.48
C ARG A 327 -11.53 -11.07 15.06
N PRO A 328 -12.78 -11.14 14.56
CA PRO A 328 -13.34 -12.40 14.10
C PRO A 328 -12.76 -12.82 12.76
N MET A 329 -12.59 -14.13 12.57
CA MET A 329 -12.12 -14.74 11.34
C MET A 329 -12.87 -16.04 11.05
N ILE A 330 -13.28 -16.23 9.79
CA ILE A 330 -13.78 -17.52 9.29
C ILE A 330 -12.62 -18.45 8.95
N GLY A 331 -11.54 -17.89 8.39
CA GLY A 331 -10.37 -18.62 7.94
C GLY A 331 -10.46 -19.08 6.49
N ILE A 332 -10.93 -18.22 5.59
CA ILE A 332 -10.98 -18.45 4.16
C ILE A 332 -10.34 -17.30 3.39
N SER A 333 -9.94 -17.60 2.14
CA SER A 333 -9.72 -16.63 1.08
C SER A 333 -10.67 -16.94 -0.06
N GLY A 334 -11.32 -15.93 -0.63
CA GLY A 334 -12.40 -16.08 -1.59
C GLY A 334 -12.24 -15.18 -2.82
N GLU A 335 -13.05 -15.44 -3.83
CA GLU A 335 -13.17 -14.65 -5.05
C GLU A 335 -14.64 -14.40 -5.33
N ASP A 336 -14.97 -13.15 -5.66
CA ASP A 336 -16.35 -12.75 -5.91
C ASP A 336 -16.88 -13.32 -7.21
N ILE A 337 -18.05 -13.98 -7.12
CA ILE A 337 -18.83 -14.39 -8.28
C ILE A 337 -19.83 -13.27 -8.60
N ASN A 338 -19.42 -12.39 -9.52
CA ASN A 338 -20.26 -11.30 -9.98
C ASN A 338 -21.45 -11.79 -10.85
N GLU A 339 -22.41 -10.89 -11.12
CA GLU A 339 -23.65 -11.22 -11.85
C GLU A 339 -23.38 -11.84 -13.25
N ILE A 340 -22.35 -11.39 -13.95
CA ILE A 340 -22.02 -11.89 -15.29
C ILE A 340 -21.52 -13.33 -15.20
N THR A 341 -20.57 -13.59 -14.29
CA THR A 341 -20.01 -14.91 -14.01
C THR A 341 -21.07 -15.89 -13.53
N ALA A 342 -21.91 -15.43 -12.59
CA ALA A 342 -23.03 -16.21 -12.05
C ALA A 342 -23.98 -16.66 -13.17
N LYS A 343 -24.42 -15.76 -14.03
CA LYS A 343 -25.30 -16.09 -15.19
C LYS A 343 -24.63 -17.02 -16.20
N TYR A 344 -23.34 -16.79 -16.50
CA TYR A 344 -22.62 -17.58 -17.50
C TYR A 344 -22.45 -19.04 -17.07
N TYR A 345 -22.13 -19.28 -15.80
CA TYR A 345 -21.90 -20.62 -15.25
C TYR A 345 -23.11 -21.23 -14.55
N ASN A 346 -24.25 -20.53 -14.53
CA ASN A 346 -25.47 -20.94 -13.81
C ASN A 346 -25.21 -21.19 -12.31
N LEU A 347 -24.49 -20.26 -11.66
CA LEU A 347 -24.14 -20.28 -10.25
C LEU A 347 -24.84 -19.13 -9.51
N PRO A 348 -25.03 -19.21 -8.19
CA PRO A 348 -25.42 -18.05 -7.41
C PRO A 348 -24.29 -17.00 -7.38
N GLN A 349 -24.63 -15.72 -7.18
CA GLN A 349 -23.69 -14.70 -6.76
C GLN A 349 -23.25 -14.97 -5.34
N GLY A 350 -22.03 -14.59 -4.99
CA GLY A 350 -21.46 -14.79 -3.67
C GLY A 350 -19.96 -14.92 -3.70
N VAL A 351 -19.36 -15.39 -2.62
CA VAL A 351 -17.93 -15.57 -2.43
C VAL A 351 -17.54 -17.03 -2.65
N CYS A 352 -16.79 -17.31 -3.73
CA CYS A 352 -16.25 -18.64 -3.99
C CYS A 352 -15.00 -18.88 -3.13
N VAL A 353 -15.02 -19.84 -2.24
CA VAL A 353 -13.89 -20.25 -1.40
C VAL A 353 -12.74 -20.75 -2.28
N ARG A 354 -11.59 -20.09 -2.25
CA ARG A 354 -10.38 -20.44 -2.99
C ARG A 354 -9.34 -21.12 -2.14
N PHE A 355 -9.26 -20.73 -0.89
CA PHE A 355 -8.33 -21.27 0.08
C PHE A 355 -8.98 -21.35 1.45
N ILE A 356 -8.63 -22.36 2.24
CA ILE A 356 -9.03 -22.53 3.63
C ILE A 356 -7.75 -22.52 4.46
N THR A 357 -7.72 -21.64 5.44
CA THR A 357 -6.59 -21.53 6.36
C THR A 357 -6.50 -22.79 7.21
N PRO A 358 -5.36 -23.47 7.28
CA PRO A 358 -5.18 -24.62 8.16
C PRO A 358 -5.46 -24.27 9.62
N ASP A 359 -6.02 -25.20 10.35
CA ASP A 359 -6.41 -25.07 11.77
C ASP A 359 -7.45 -23.95 12.03
N SER A 360 -8.22 -23.54 11.00
CA SER A 360 -9.25 -22.49 11.12
C SER A 360 -10.65 -23.08 11.37
N ALA A 361 -11.55 -22.21 11.83
CA ALA A 361 -12.97 -22.51 11.97
C ALA A 361 -13.60 -23.05 10.67
N ALA A 362 -13.21 -22.51 9.51
CA ALA A 362 -13.65 -23.00 8.21
C ALA A 362 -13.25 -24.45 7.97
N GLU A 363 -12.02 -24.84 8.27
CA GLU A 363 -11.54 -26.21 8.06
C GLU A 363 -12.33 -27.21 8.92
N TYR A 364 -12.60 -26.88 10.17
CA TYR A 364 -13.32 -27.77 11.10
C TYR A 364 -14.85 -27.75 10.87
N SER A 365 -15.39 -26.77 10.15
CA SER A 365 -16.84 -26.65 9.89
C SER A 365 -17.34 -27.51 8.73
N GLY A 366 -16.43 -28.04 7.89
CA GLY A 366 -16.79 -28.79 6.69
C GLY A 366 -17.03 -27.93 5.46
N ILE A 367 -16.57 -26.67 5.47
CA ILE A 367 -16.46 -25.84 4.26
C ILE A 367 -15.40 -26.46 3.35
N GLU A 368 -15.63 -26.44 2.05
CA GLU A 368 -14.71 -27.00 1.05
C GLU A 368 -14.29 -25.92 0.04
N VAL A 369 -13.10 -26.07 -0.51
CA VAL A 369 -12.64 -25.22 -1.63
C VAL A 369 -13.58 -25.42 -2.82
N GLY A 370 -14.12 -24.32 -3.36
CA GLY A 370 -15.12 -24.31 -4.43
C GLY A 370 -16.57 -24.12 -3.93
N ASP A 371 -16.81 -24.17 -2.62
CA ASP A 371 -18.09 -23.73 -2.04
C ASP A 371 -18.31 -22.24 -2.31
N ILE A 372 -19.57 -21.83 -2.41
CA ILE A 372 -19.93 -20.43 -2.61
C ILE A 372 -20.70 -19.97 -1.37
N ILE A 373 -20.14 -19.02 -0.64
CA ILE A 373 -20.83 -18.36 0.49
C ILE A 373 -21.82 -17.36 -0.11
N ILE A 374 -23.10 -17.55 0.15
CA ILE A 374 -24.18 -16.74 -0.38
C ILE A 374 -24.95 -16.00 0.72
N GLY A 375 -24.63 -16.24 2.00
CA GLY A 375 -25.29 -15.57 3.11
C GLY A 375 -24.59 -15.78 4.45
N LEU A 376 -24.85 -14.85 5.37
CA LEU A 376 -24.44 -14.88 6.78
C LEU A 376 -25.65 -14.52 7.64
N ASN A 377 -26.00 -15.38 8.59
CA ASN A 377 -27.15 -15.20 9.50
C ASN A 377 -28.47 -14.80 8.78
N GLY A 378 -28.72 -15.41 7.60
CA GLY A 378 -29.91 -15.17 6.79
C GLY A 378 -29.90 -13.88 5.96
N LYS A 379 -28.85 -13.07 6.02
CA LYS A 379 -28.63 -11.93 5.12
C LYS A 379 -27.81 -12.40 3.91
N SER A 380 -28.14 -11.94 2.70
CA SER A 380 -27.41 -12.30 1.47
C SER A 380 -26.03 -11.66 1.46
N ILE A 381 -25.05 -12.38 0.89
CA ILE A 381 -23.65 -11.96 0.66
C ILE A 381 -23.38 -12.06 -0.84
N TYR A 382 -22.79 -11.04 -1.43
CA TYR A 382 -22.42 -10.98 -2.84
C TYR A 382 -20.93 -10.80 -3.06
N THR A 383 -20.21 -10.20 -2.10
CA THR A 383 -18.77 -9.91 -2.19
C THR A 383 -18.04 -10.26 -0.89
N MET A 384 -16.72 -10.41 -0.99
CA MET A 384 -15.85 -10.61 0.16
C MET A 384 -15.85 -9.39 1.09
N GLU A 385 -15.94 -8.18 0.51
CA GLU A 385 -16.09 -6.92 1.24
C GLU A 385 -17.35 -6.92 2.11
N GLU A 386 -18.52 -7.30 1.55
CA GLU A 386 -19.76 -7.40 2.31
C GLU A 386 -19.68 -8.44 3.44
N LEU A 387 -19.03 -9.60 3.17
CA LEU A 387 -18.80 -10.63 4.17
C LEU A 387 -17.95 -10.09 5.32
N ASN A 388 -16.82 -9.45 5.03
CA ASN A 388 -15.93 -8.87 6.03
C ASN A 388 -16.62 -7.77 6.83
N LYS A 389 -17.35 -6.87 6.18
CA LYS A 389 -18.14 -5.81 6.84
C LYS A 389 -19.20 -6.37 7.79
N MET A 390 -19.85 -7.46 7.41
CA MET A 390 -20.80 -8.12 8.31
C MET A 390 -20.13 -8.85 9.47
N LEU A 391 -18.93 -9.40 9.26
CA LEU A 391 -18.16 -10.02 10.33
C LEU A 391 -17.71 -9.01 11.38
N ASP A 392 -17.50 -7.76 11.02
CA ASP A 392 -17.13 -6.67 11.95
C ASP A 392 -18.20 -6.37 13.01
N GLU A 393 -19.44 -6.84 12.80
CA GLU A 393 -20.51 -6.76 13.82
C GLU A 393 -20.32 -7.81 14.95
N PHE A 394 -19.36 -8.75 14.82
CA PHE A 394 -19.11 -9.87 15.75
C PHE A 394 -17.71 -9.77 16.38
N THR A 395 -17.47 -10.63 17.34
CA THR A 395 -16.17 -10.83 17.99
C THR A 395 -15.71 -12.29 17.85
N ALA A 396 -14.44 -12.54 17.99
CA ALA A 396 -13.91 -13.90 18.05
C ALA A 396 -14.62 -14.69 19.17
N GLY A 397 -15.02 -15.93 18.86
CA GLY A 397 -15.81 -16.78 19.74
C GLY A 397 -17.34 -16.70 19.53
N ASP A 398 -17.84 -15.71 18.79
CA ASP A 398 -19.26 -15.66 18.44
C ASP A 398 -19.60 -16.76 17.43
N THR A 399 -20.84 -17.21 17.46
CA THR A 399 -21.35 -18.23 16.53
C THR A 399 -22.18 -17.55 15.43
N VAL A 400 -21.85 -17.85 14.18
CA VAL A 400 -22.56 -17.37 12.99
C VAL A 400 -23.05 -18.55 12.17
N ASN A 401 -24.09 -18.34 11.33
CA ASN A 401 -24.57 -19.33 10.38
C ASN A 401 -24.26 -18.87 8.97
N LEU A 402 -23.39 -19.60 8.27
CA LEU A 402 -23.08 -19.38 6.87
C LEU A 402 -24.06 -20.14 5.99
N THR A 403 -24.63 -19.48 4.98
CA THR A 403 -25.38 -20.13 3.92
C THR A 403 -24.42 -20.44 2.77
N ILE A 404 -24.24 -21.72 2.47
CA ILE A 404 -23.31 -22.26 1.48
C ILE A 404 -24.07 -22.86 0.31
N TYR A 405 -23.62 -22.61 -0.91
CA TYR A 405 -23.99 -23.36 -2.10
C TYR A 405 -22.80 -24.22 -2.53
N ARG A 406 -22.98 -25.55 -2.56
CA ARG A 406 -21.96 -26.51 -3.00
C ARG A 406 -22.24 -26.94 -4.44
N ARG A 407 -21.30 -26.63 -5.33
CA ARG A 407 -21.45 -26.81 -6.77
C ARG A 407 -21.65 -28.29 -7.16
N ASP A 408 -20.88 -29.20 -6.55
CA ASP A 408 -20.87 -30.62 -6.94
C ASP A 408 -22.22 -31.32 -6.66
N THR A 409 -22.96 -30.85 -5.67
CA THR A 409 -24.26 -31.39 -5.27
C THR A 409 -25.43 -30.51 -5.69
N GLU A 410 -25.16 -29.31 -6.20
CA GLU A 410 -26.14 -28.24 -6.46
C GLU A 410 -27.05 -27.95 -5.24
N ALA A 411 -26.52 -28.20 -4.03
CA ALA A 411 -27.24 -28.06 -2.79
C ALA A 411 -26.90 -26.75 -2.06
N GLN A 412 -27.93 -26.19 -1.43
CA GLN A 412 -27.76 -25.09 -0.50
C GLN A 412 -28.04 -25.59 0.91
N PHE A 413 -27.18 -25.21 1.87
CA PHE A 413 -27.29 -25.61 3.27
C PHE A 413 -26.65 -24.57 4.19
N GLU A 414 -26.96 -24.63 5.48
CA GLU A 414 -26.40 -23.77 6.50
C GLU A 414 -25.32 -24.50 7.30
N ILE A 415 -24.25 -23.81 7.60
CA ILE A 415 -23.17 -24.29 8.45
C ILE A 415 -23.05 -23.34 9.64
N PRO A 416 -23.32 -23.81 10.88
CA PRO A 416 -22.96 -23.06 12.07
C PRO A 416 -21.45 -23.09 12.27
N LEU A 417 -20.84 -21.92 12.54
CA LEU A 417 -19.41 -21.75 12.69
C LEU A 417 -19.13 -20.82 13.86
N VAL A 418 -18.20 -21.22 14.74
CA VAL A 418 -17.66 -20.36 15.79
C VAL A 418 -16.48 -19.60 15.20
N LEU A 419 -16.55 -18.29 15.23
CA LEU A 419 -15.51 -17.43 14.65
C LEU A 419 -14.21 -17.56 15.44
N ASP A 420 -13.11 -17.77 14.72
CA ASP A 420 -11.75 -17.73 15.28
C ASP A 420 -11.31 -16.29 15.53
N GLU A 421 -10.22 -16.15 16.27
CA GLU A 421 -9.50 -14.88 16.39
C GLU A 421 -8.42 -14.77 15.30
N SER A 422 -8.49 -13.69 14.51
CA SER A 422 -7.45 -13.39 13.52
C SER A 422 -6.14 -13.04 14.20
N ARG A 423 -5.07 -13.74 13.84
CA ARG A 423 -3.70 -13.50 14.35
C ARG A 423 -2.72 -13.14 13.23
N SER A 424 -3.27 -12.70 12.11
CA SER A 424 -2.51 -12.35 10.90
C SER A 424 -2.35 -10.85 10.73
#